data_58b0eba0d44a7d408e31fbca59a1db7c
#
_entry.id   58b0eba0d44a7d408e31fbca59a1db7c
#
_cell.length_a   1.000
_cell.length_b   1.000
_cell.length_c   1.000
_cell.angle_alpha   90.00
_cell.angle_beta   90.00
_cell.angle_gamma   90.00
#
_symmetry.space_group_name_H-M   'P 1'
#
loop_
_entity.id
_entity.type
_entity.pdbx_description
1 polymer ?
#
loop_
_entity_poly.entity_id
_entity_poly.type
_entity_poly.pdbx_seq_one_letter_code
_entity_poly.pdbx_strand_id
1 'polypeptide(L)' 'MARSEHTDAEAEKVPRLYSITEAADRLGVSPATIATWIRLGLGTASRQDELGRNRYTETDILEMQRRFQERQAAKRGKSV' A
#
# COMPACT_ATOMS: atom_id res chain seq x y z
N MET A 1 4.68 25.85 15.29
CA MET A 1 3.97 24.80 15.99
C MET A 1 2.60 24.57 15.42
N ALA A 2 1.76 25.57 15.53
CA ALA A 2 0.39 25.44 15.06
C ALA A 2 0.34 25.09 13.58
N ARG A 3 1.32 25.55 12.84
CA ARG A 3 1.35 25.29 11.41
C ARG A 3 1.52 23.82 11.08
N SER A 4 2.38 23.14 11.83
CA SER A 4 2.59 21.73 11.61
C SER A 4 1.33 20.93 11.87
N GLU A 5 0.68 21.23 12.97
CA GLU A 5 -0.54 20.54 13.31
C GLU A 5 -1.63 20.79 12.28
N HIS A 6 -1.68 22.02 11.81
CA HIS A 6 -2.67 22.39 10.82
C HIS A 6 -2.44 21.63 9.52
N THR A 7 -1.18 21.53 9.11
CA THR A 7 -0.83 20.80 7.91
C THR A 7 -1.21 19.34 8.02
N ASP A 8 -0.96 18.74 9.18
CA ASP A 8 -1.30 17.35 9.40
C ASP A 8 -2.79 17.11 9.28
N ALA A 9 -3.58 18.04 9.80
CA ALA A 9 -5.03 17.90 9.73
C ALA A 9 -5.50 17.94 8.28
N GLU A 10 -4.90 18.79 7.48
CA GLU A 10 -5.26 18.88 6.07
C GLU A 10 -4.87 17.61 5.33
N ALA A 11 -3.71 17.07 5.66
CA ALA A 11 -3.26 15.85 5.02
C ALA A 11 -4.21 14.69 5.30
N GLU A 12 -4.78 14.67 6.51
CA GLU A 12 -5.75 13.65 6.84
C GLU A 12 -7.04 13.80 6.06
N LYS A 13 -7.45 15.03 5.82
CA LYS A 13 -8.66 15.26 5.05
C LYS A 13 -8.53 14.84 3.60
N VAL A 14 -7.33 14.94 3.07
CA VAL A 14 -7.05 14.60 1.68
C VAL A 14 -6.08 13.44 1.67
N PRO A 15 -6.60 12.21 1.62
CA PRO A 15 -5.73 11.04 1.67
C PRO A 15 -4.71 11.07 0.55
N ARG A 16 -3.50 10.73 0.87
CA ARG A 16 -2.46 10.64 -0.14
C ARG A 16 -2.65 9.37 -0.95
N LEU A 17 -2.54 9.50 -2.26
CA LEU A 17 -2.67 8.36 -3.17
C LEU A 17 -1.30 8.04 -3.75
N TYR A 18 -1.03 6.77 -3.88
CA TYR A 18 0.26 6.27 -4.33
C TYR A 18 0.09 5.47 -5.61
N SER A 19 1.03 5.64 -6.53
CA SER A 19 1.15 4.73 -7.66
C SER A 19 1.85 3.45 -7.18
N ILE A 20 1.92 2.45 -8.07
CA ILE A 20 2.64 1.22 -7.72
C ILE A 20 4.10 1.54 -7.39
N THR A 21 4.72 2.39 -8.18
CA THR A 21 6.12 2.76 -7.94
C THR A 21 6.28 3.45 -6.59
N GLU A 22 5.39 4.37 -6.29
CA GLU A 22 5.46 5.09 -5.02
C GLU A 22 5.17 4.16 -3.85
N ALA A 23 4.22 3.24 -4.02
CA ALA A 23 3.91 2.29 -2.97
C ALA A 23 5.12 1.39 -2.69
N ALA A 24 5.78 0.94 -3.74
CA ALA A 24 6.96 0.10 -3.58
C ALA A 24 8.06 0.86 -2.84
N ASP A 25 8.26 2.11 -3.22
CA ASP A 25 9.26 2.95 -2.57
C ASP A 25 8.91 3.14 -1.09
N ARG A 26 7.64 3.35 -0.80
CA ARG A 26 7.17 3.55 0.57
C ARG A 26 7.44 2.32 1.43
N LEU A 27 7.32 1.14 0.86
CA LEU A 27 7.51 -0.11 1.60
C LEU A 27 8.93 -0.66 1.50
N GLY A 28 9.77 -0.06 0.67
CA GLY A 28 11.13 -0.54 0.51
C GLY A 28 11.24 -1.82 -0.30
N VAL A 29 10.32 -2.01 -1.23
CA VAL A 29 10.33 -3.17 -2.12
C VAL A 29 10.31 -2.70 -3.57
N SER A 30 10.45 -3.62 -4.51
CA SER A 30 10.41 -3.26 -5.92
C SER A 30 8.97 -3.17 -6.42
N PRO A 31 8.71 -2.39 -7.47
CA PRO A 31 7.37 -2.37 -8.05
C PRO A 31 6.90 -3.73 -8.52
N ALA A 32 7.81 -4.57 -8.99
CA ALA A 32 7.46 -5.92 -9.41
C ALA A 32 6.91 -6.73 -8.24
N THR A 33 7.43 -6.49 -7.05
CA THR A 33 6.94 -7.16 -5.85
C THR A 33 5.50 -6.77 -5.57
N ILE A 34 5.18 -5.49 -5.68
CA ILE A 34 3.81 -5.02 -5.47
C ILE A 34 2.89 -5.65 -6.53
N ALA A 35 3.33 -5.68 -7.78
CA ALA A 35 2.53 -6.27 -8.85
C ALA A 35 2.26 -7.75 -8.57
N THR A 36 3.23 -8.46 -8.02
CA THR A 36 3.05 -9.85 -7.65
C THR A 36 2.01 -10.00 -6.55
N TRP A 37 2.07 -9.14 -5.55
CA TRP A 37 1.09 -9.19 -4.45
C TRP A 37 -0.32 -8.98 -4.98
N ILE A 38 -0.49 -8.05 -5.91
CA ILE A 38 -1.79 -7.78 -6.49
C ILE A 38 -2.27 -9.00 -7.28
N ARG A 39 -1.37 -9.62 -8.03
CA ARG A 39 -1.72 -10.82 -8.80
C ARG A 39 -2.14 -11.96 -7.90
N LEU A 40 -1.54 -12.05 -6.72
CA LEU A 40 -1.88 -13.08 -5.76
C LEU A 40 -3.16 -12.78 -4.99
N GLY A 41 -3.77 -11.63 -5.25
CA GLY A 41 -5.00 -11.26 -4.56
C GLY A 41 -4.79 -10.70 -3.17
N LEU A 42 -3.58 -10.26 -2.86
CA LEU A 42 -3.27 -9.76 -1.54
C LEU A 42 -3.64 -8.30 -1.35
N GLY A 43 -3.96 -7.61 -2.44
CA GLY A 43 -4.35 -6.22 -2.32
C GLY A 43 -5.01 -5.73 -3.58
N THR A 44 -5.83 -4.70 -3.44
CA THR A 44 -6.51 -4.07 -4.57
C THR A 44 -6.45 -2.56 -4.37
N ALA A 45 -6.54 -1.85 -5.48
CA ALA A 45 -6.59 -0.40 -5.42
C ALA A 45 -7.95 0.04 -4.94
N SER A 46 -7.97 0.98 -4.00
CA SER A 46 -9.22 1.55 -3.53
C SER A 46 -9.70 2.66 -4.42
N ARG A 47 -8.84 3.21 -5.25
CA ARG A 47 -9.15 4.39 -6.02
C ARG A 47 -8.54 4.30 -7.40
N GLN A 48 -9.05 5.15 -8.31
CA GLN A 48 -8.48 5.31 -9.64
C GLN A 48 -8.37 6.79 -9.92
N ASP A 49 -7.35 7.18 -10.69
CA ASP A 49 -7.22 8.57 -11.08
C ASP A 49 -8.08 8.87 -12.30
N GLU A 50 -7.96 10.08 -12.83
CA GLU A 50 -8.78 10.51 -13.95
C GLU A 50 -8.53 9.68 -15.20
N LEU A 51 -7.34 9.11 -15.30
CA LEU A 51 -6.97 8.28 -16.45
C LEU A 51 -7.28 6.82 -16.24
N GLY A 52 -7.95 6.48 -15.14
CA GLY A 52 -8.29 5.10 -14.85
C GLY A 52 -7.16 4.28 -14.27
N ARG A 53 -6.05 4.90 -13.90
CA ARG A 53 -4.92 4.17 -13.34
C ARG A 53 -5.17 3.91 -11.86
N ASN A 54 -4.80 2.73 -11.41
CA ASN A 54 -5.00 2.35 -10.03
C ASN A 54 -4.15 3.20 -9.10
N ARG A 55 -4.75 3.62 -8.00
CA ARG A 55 -4.08 4.39 -6.96
C ARG A 55 -4.36 3.74 -5.62
N TYR A 56 -3.40 3.80 -4.75
CA TYR A 56 -3.43 3.09 -3.48
C TYR A 56 -3.33 4.07 -2.33
N THR A 57 -4.13 3.83 -1.29
CA THR A 57 -4.01 4.62 -0.07
C THR A 57 -2.94 4.01 0.81
N GLU A 58 -2.55 4.76 1.85
CA GLU A 58 -1.60 4.24 2.82
C GLU A 58 -2.12 2.93 3.41
N THR A 59 -3.40 2.89 3.74
CA THR A 59 -4.01 1.68 4.28
C THR A 59 -3.89 0.51 3.31
N ASP A 60 -4.12 0.78 2.02
CA ASP A 60 -4.03 -0.28 1.00
C ASP A 60 -2.66 -0.92 1.00
N ILE A 61 -1.60 -0.10 0.97
CA ILE A 61 -0.26 -0.66 0.86
C ILE A 61 0.17 -1.35 2.15
N LEU A 62 -0.22 -0.83 3.29
CA LEU A 62 0.10 -1.48 4.56
C LEU A 62 -0.62 -2.81 4.68
N GLU A 63 -1.85 -2.90 4.19
CA GLU A 63 -2.59 -4.15 4.22
C GLU A 63 -1.97 -5.19 3.29
N MET A 64 -1.52 -4.77 2.12
CA MET A 64 -0.85 -5.69 1.22
C MET A 64 0.38 -6.29 1.88
N GLN A 65 1.17 -5.45 2.53
CA GLN A 65 2.37 -5.93 3.18
C GLN A 65 2.04 -6.89 4.31
N ARG A 66 1.04 -6.55 5.12
CA ARG A 66 0.63 -7.40 6.23
C ARG A 66 0.14 -8.75 5.74
N ARG A 67 -0.68 -8.75 4.70
CA ARG A 67 -1.21 -10.01 4.17
C ARG A 67 -0.10 -10.87 3.59
N PHE A 68 0.86 -10.24 2.94
CA PHE A 68 1.98 -11.00 2.42
C PHE A 68 2.79 -11.63 3.55
N GLN A 69 3.03 -10.87 4.61
CA GLN A 69 3.76 -11.40 5.75
C GLN A 69 3.02 -12.55 6.42
N GLU A 70 1.70 -12.44 6.54
CA GLU A 70 0.90 -13.51 7.09
C GLU A 70 0.96 -14.75 6.22
N ARG A 71 0.93 -14.55 4.91
CA ARG A 71 1.03 -15.68 3.99
C ARG A 71 2.38 -16.37 4.11
N GLN A 72 3.44 -15.61 4.27
CA GLN A 72 4.77 -16.18 4.46
C GLN A 72 4.85 -16.97 5.76
N ALA A 73 4.29 -16.41 6.82
CA ALA A 73 4.29 -17.06 8.12
C ALA A 73 3.50 -18.37 8.07
N ALA A 74 2.37 -18.37 7.37
CA ALA A 74 1.57 -19.57 7.24
C ALA A 74 2.33 -20.65 6.48
N LYS A 75 3.06 -20.26 5.45
CA LYS A 75 3.86 -21.21 4.70
C LYS A 75 4.95 -21.83 5.57
N ARG A 76 5.61 -21.00 6.37
CA ARG A 76 6.63 -21.52 7.26
C ARG A 76 6.05 -22.47 8.28
N GLY A 77 4.89 -22.14 8.81
CA GLY A 77 4.23 -23.00 9.76
C GLY A 77 3.94 -24.35 9.18
N LYS A 78 3.54 -24.40 7.92
CA LYS A 78 3.24 -25.67 7.27
C LYS A 78 4.50 -26.49 7.01
N SER A 79 5.62 -25.81 6.87
CA SER A 79 6.89 -26.51 6.62
C SER A 79 7.38 -27.27 7.83
N VAL A 80 6.93 -26.88 8.98
CA VAL A 80 7.30 -27.54 10.21
C VAL A 80 6.39 -28.72 10.49
#